data_8ea0e9016a61dbd79cc6d612387ab4c1
#
_entry.id   8ea0e9016a61dbd79cc6d612387ab4c1
#
_cell.length_a   1.000
_cell.length_b   1.000
_cell.length_c   1.000
_cell.angle_alpha   90.00
_cell.angle_beta   90.00
_cell.angle_gamma   90.00
#
_symmetry.space_group_name_H-M   'P 1'
#
loop_
_entity.id
_entity.type
_entity.pdbx_description
1 polymer ?
#
loop_
_entity_poly.entity_id
_entity_poly.type
_entity_poly.pdbx_seq_one_letter_code
_entity_poly.pdbx_strand_id
1 'polypeptide(L)'
;TLPMIGVVQSHGLKEAAVSIVNKIKKLSPGKIFNLYLLIREVTCALGISLQGQVQFIAPLINPMAQAAASVKKPLTKKQTDLIKARAAANDNFGNFFSQNIFIAASGTLLMSSTMESLGHSATPINIVLYSIPSAVIVYIIVYFYNRQFDKQFDL
;
A
#
# COMPACT_ATOMS: atom_id res chain seq x y z
N THR A 1 -5.39 -15.13 -14.71
CA THR A 1 -5.21 -14.63 -13.32
C THR A 1 -6.51 -14.10 -12.72
N LEU A 2 -7.35 -13.31 -13.44
CA LEU A 2 -8.61 -12.76 -12.93
C LEU A 2 -9.63 -13.84 -12.46
N PRO A 3 -9.86 -14.97 -13.18
CA PRO A 3 -10.75 -16.02 -12.68
C PRO A 3 -10.27 -16.66 -11.38
N MET A 4 -8.97 -16.84 -11.21
CA MET A 4 -8.40 -17.39 -9.99
C MET A 4 -8.60 -16.48 -8.77
N ILE A 5 -8.51 -15.16 -8.96
CA ILE A 5 -8.76 -14.18 -7.91
C ILE A 5 -10.24 -14.23 -7.48
N GLY A 6 -11.18 -14.34 -8.41
CA GLY A 6 -12.60 -14.53 -8.13
C GLY A 6 -12.88 -15.79 -7.29
N VAL A 7 -12.22 -16.89 -7.62
CA VAL A 7 -12.33 -18.16 -6.88
C VAL A 7 -11.76 -18.02 -5.46
N VAL A 8 -10.60 -17.40 -5.29
CA VAL A 8 -9.99 -17.17 -3.98
C VAL A 8 -10.84 -16.21 -3.13
N GLN A 9 -11.44 -15.19 -3.73
CA GLN A 9 -12.36 -14.28 -3.03
C GLN A 9 -13.64 -14.97 -2.56
N SER A 10 -14.17 -15.91 -3.36
CA SER A 10 -15.38 -16.67 -3.00
C SER A 10 -15.15 -17.80 -1.99
N HIS A 11 -13.89 -18.22 -1.78
CA HIS A 11 -13.53 -19.36 -0.92
C HIS A 11 -12.92 -18.96 0.43
N GLY A 12 -13.43 -17.91 1.05
CA GLY A 12 -13.13 -17.64 2.46
C GLY A 12 -11.94 -16.73 2.73
N LEU A 13 -11.37 -16.05 1.72
CA LEU A 13 -10.29 -15.09 1.96
C LEU A 13 -10.75 -13.91 2.82
N LYS A 14 -12.01 -13.51 2.64
CA LYS A 14 -12.62 -12.44 3.44
C LYS A 14 -12.78 -12.87 4.89
N GLU A 15 -13.27 -14.08 5.12
CA GLU A 15 -13.44 -14.68 6.43
C GLU A 15 -12.10 -14.92 7.13
N ALA A 16 -11.08 -15.36 6.38
CA ALA A 16 -9.72 -15.50 6.87
C ALA A 16 -9.12 -14.13 7.27
N ALA A 17 -9.29 -13.11 6.45
CA ALA A 17 -8.85 -11.75 6.74
C ALA A 17 -9.54 -11.19 7.99
N VAL A 18 -10.85 -11.38 8.12
CA VAL A 18 -11.63 -10.98 9.31
C VAL A 18 -11.17 -11.76 10.55
N SER A 19 -10.88 -13.06 10.43
CA SER A 19 -10.36 -13.87 11.52
C SER A 19 -8.99 -13.38 12.01
N ILE A 20 -8.11 -13.01 11.10
CA ILE A 20 -6.79 -12.42 11.43
C ILE A 20 -6.98 -11.10 12.18
N VAL A 21 -7.86 -10.22 11.71
CA VAL A 21 -8.14 -8.94 12.37
C VAL A 21 -8.73 -9.13 13.76
N ASN A 22 -9.64 -10.10 13.92
CA ASN A 22 -10.23 -10.43 15.24
C ASN A 22 -9.20 -10.97 16.22
N LYS A 23 -8.17 -11.68 15.74
CA LYS A 23 -7.06 -12.14 16.59
C LYS A 23 -6.14 -10.99 17.00
N ILE A 24 -6.04 -9.95 16.18
CA ILE A 24 -5.22 -8.77 16.46
C ILE A 24 -6.12 -7.63 16.97
N LYS A 25 -6.67 -7.80 18.16
CA LYS A 25 -7.71 -6.95 18.81
C LYS A 25 -7.41 -5.44 18.93
N LYS A 26 -6.34 -4.92 18.35
CA LYS A 26 -5.90 -3.51 18.48
C LYS A 26 -5.56 -2.82 17.17
N LEU A 27 -5.84 -3.42 16.01
CA LEU A 27 -5.56 -2.77 14.73
C LEU A 27 -6.72 -1.89 14.32
N SER A 28 -6.43 -0.60 14.11
CA SER A 28 -7.32 0.32 13.41
C SER A 28 -7.10 0.22 11.90
N PRO A 29 -8.05 0.69 11.06
CA PRO A 29 -7.88 0.77 9.62
C PRO A 29 -6.59 1.48 9.20
N GLY A 30 -6.28 2.62 9.83
CA GLY A 30 -5.06 3.37 9.56
C GLY A 30 -3.79 2.60 9.88
N LYS A 31 -3.76 1.80 10.94
CA LYS A 31 -2.62 0.92 11.25
C LYS A 31 -2.45 -0.17 10.21
N ILE A 32 -3.54 -0.73 9.69
CA ILE A 32 -3.50 -1.73 8.61
C ILE A 32 -2.90 -1.11 7.35
N PHE A 33 -3.34 0.09 6.99
CA PHE A 33 -2.81 0.81 5.83
C PHE A 33 -1.33 1.16 6.00
N ASN A 34 -0.91 1.62 7.17
CA ASN A 34 0.49 1.93 7.45
C ASN A 34 1.38 0.68 7.38
N LEU A 35 0.93 -0.44 7.94
CA LEU A 35 1.65 -1.70 7.85
C LEU A 35 1.76 -2.19 6.40
N TYR A 36 0.66 -2.10 5.66
CA TYR A 36 0.66 -2.45 4.23
C TYR A 36 1.65 -1.59 3.44
N LEU A 37 1.63 -0.27 3.65
CA LEU A 37 2.53 0.66 2.97
C LEU A 37 4.00 0.31 3.26
N LEU A 38 4.34 0.07 4.53
CA LEU A 38 5.70 -0.32 4.92
C LEU A 38 6.14 -1.61 4.23
N ILE A 39 5.30 -2.65 4.27
CA ILE A 39 5.60 -3.93 3.61
C ILE A 39 5.81 -3.70 2.12
N ARG A 40 4.96 -2.90 1.47
CA ARG A 40 5.05 -2.62 0.05
C ARG A 40 6.34 -1.87 -0.30
N GLU A 41 6.72 -0.86 0.46
CA GLU A 41 7.96 -0.11 0.23
C GLU A 41 9.19 -1.00 0.38
N VAL A 42 9.25 -1.79 1.44
CA VAL A 42 10.37 -2.71 1.69
C VAL A 42 10.46 -3.79 0.61
N THR A 43 9.35 -4.42 0.24
CA THR A 43 9.35 -5.47 -0.79
C THR A 43 9.74 -4.92 -2.16
N CYS A 44 9.24 -3.74 -2.52
CA CYS A 44 9.64 -3.07 -3.76
C CYS A 44 11.12 -2.71 -3.79
N ALA A 45 11.67 -2.19 -2.69
CA ALA A 45 13.10 -1.91 -2.58
C ALA A 45 13.97 -3.15 -2.80
N LEU A 46 13.46 -4.33 -2.43
CA LEU A 46 14.08 -5.63 -2.66
C LEU A 46 13.80 -6.21 -4.05
N GLY A 47 13.09 -5.48 -4.92
CA GLY A 47 12.73 -5.93 -6.27
C GLY A 47 11.53 -6.89 -6.31
N ILE A 48 10.84 -7.09 -5.19
CA ILE A 48 9.64 -7.94 -5.12
C ILE A 48 8.42 -7.07 -5.43
N SER A 49 7.87 -7.20 -6.64
CA SER A 49 6.66 -6.49 -7.03
C SER A 49 5.43 -7.12 -6.38
N LEU A 50 4.87 -6.48 -5.37
CA LEU A 50 3.53 -6.82 -4.88
C LEU A 50 2.50 -6.33 -5.89
N GLN A 51 1.70 -7.24 -6.38
CA GLN A 51 0.63 -6.94 -7.34
C GLN A 51 -0.46 -6.09 -6.68
N GLY A 52 -0.83 -4.99 -7.34
CA GLY A 52 -1.64 -3.90 -6.79
C GLY A 52 -3.07 -4.19 -6.38
N GLN A 53 -4.00 -3.28 -6.74
CA GLN A 53 -5.36 -3.21 -6.20
C GLN A 53 -6.18 -4.48 -6.34
N VAL A 54 -6.14 -5.14 -7.50
CA VAL A 54 -7.02 -6.27 -7.81
C VAL A 54 -6.60 -7.53 -7.06
N GLN A 55 -5.30 -7.72 -6.90
CA GLN A 55 -4.75 -8.98 -6.37
C GLN A 55 -4.49 -8.94 -4.86
N PHE A 56 -4.27 -7.77 -4.29
CA PHE A 56 -3.91 -7.63 -2.89
C PHE A 56 -4.83 -6.69 -2.10
N ILE A 57 -5.09 -5.48 -2.61
CA ILE A 57 -5.90 -4.50 -1.88
C ILE A 57 -7.37 -4.93 -1.77
N ALA A 58 -7.99 -5.25 -2.89
CA ALA A 58 -9.41 -5.58 -2.91
C ALA A 58 -9.73 -6.87 -2.14
N PRO A 59 -8.99 -7.98 -2.31
CA PRO A 59 -9.33 -9.24 -1.61
C PRO A 59 -8.85 -9.29 -0.16
N LEU A 60 -7.81 -8.57 0.24
CA LEU A 60 -7.20 -8.70 1.56
C LEU A 60 -7.30 -7.43 2.39
N ILE A 61 -6.68 -6.33 1.95
CA ILE A 61 -6.55 -5.12 2.77
C ILE A 61 -7.91 -4.44 3.02
N ASN A 62 -8.77 -4.36 2.00
CA ASN A 62 -10.11 -3.76 2.15
C ASN A 62 -10.99 -4.50 3.16
N PRO A 63 -11.17 -5.83 3.11
CA PRO A 63 -11.93 -6.56 4.12
C PRO A 63 -11.33 -6.43 5.51
N MET A 64 -10.01 -6.46 5.65
CA MET A 64 -9.33 -6.27 6.94
C MET A 64 -9.61 -4.89 7.53
N ALA A 65 -9.47 -3.82 6.74
CA ALA A 65 -9.72 -2.46 7.19
C ALA A 65 -11.20 -2.22 7.53
N GLN A 66 -12.13 -2.78 6.74
CA GLN A 66 -13.56 -2.73 7.03
C GLN A 66 -13.91 -3.47 8.32
N ALA A 67 -13.35 -4.67 8.53
CA ALA A 67 -13.56 -5.44 9.76
C ALA A 67 -13.04 -4.68 11.00
N ALA A 68 -11.86 -4.08 10.88
CA ALA A 68 -11.28 -3.26 11.96
C ALA A 68 -12.13 -2.03 12.28
N ALA A 69 -12.71 -1.38 11.28
CA ALA A 69 -13.57 -0.21 11.45
C ALA A 69 -14.96 -0.56 11.99
N SER A 70 -15.45 -1.77 11.74
CA SER A 70 -16.80 -2.22 12.13
C SER A 70 -16.90 -2.79 13.55
N VAL A 71 -15.80 -2.81 14.32
CA VAL A 71 -15.76 -3.43 15.67
C VAL A 71 -16.76 -2.81 16.62
N LYS A 72 -16.95 -1.49 16.59
CA LYS A 72 -17.85 -0.79 17.50
C LYS A 72 -19.27 -0.60 16.92
N LYS A 73 -19.36 -0.38 15.62
CA LYS A 73 -20.64 -0.09 14.92
C LYS A 73 -20.58 -0.64 13.50
N PRO A 74 -21.72 -1.08 12.93
CA PRO A 74 -21.81 -1.42 11.52
C PRO A 74 -21.45 -0.21 10.65
N LEU A 75 -20.73 -0.45 9.56
CA LEU A 75 -20.30 0.60 8.64
C LEU A 75 -21.47 1.05 7.75
N THR A 76 -21.60 2.34 7.57
CA THR A 76 -22.44 2.91 6.53
C THR A 76 -21.80 2.71 5.16
N LYS A 77 -22.59 2.81 4.08
CA LYS A 77 -22.09 2.75 2.71
C LYS A 77 -20.98 3.77 2.48
N LYS A 78 -21.20 5.03 2.94
CA LYS A 78 -20.21 6.11 2.81
C LYS A 78 -18.87 5.75 3.50
N GLN A 79 -18.91 5.18 4.69
CA GLN A 79 -17.71 4.75 5.41
C GLN A 79 -17.00 3.61 4.70
N THR A 80 -17.75 2.65 4.17
CA THR A 80 -17.18 1.56 3.36
C THR A 80 -16.46 2.10 2.13
N ASP A 81 -17.06 3.03 1.42
CA ASP A 81 -16.46 3.63 0.22
C ASP A 81 -15.23 4.49 0.56
N LEU A 82 -15.25 5.19 1.70
CA LEU A 82 -14.07 5.92 2.21
C LEU A 82 -12.91 4.98 2.54
N ILE A 83 -13.17 3.81 3.13
CA ILE A 83 -12.13 2.81 3.42
C ILE A 83 -11.53 2.29 2.12
N LYS A 84 -12.36 1.98 1.11
CA LYS A 84 -11.87 1.53 -0.21
C LYS A 84 -11.03 2.60 -0.89
N ALA A 85 -11.48 3.85 -0.87
CA ALA A 85 -10.73 4.98 -1.44
C ALA A 85 -9.39 5.17 -0.73
N ARG A 86 -9.35 5.06 0.60
CA ARG A 86 -8.14 5.16 1.39
C ARG A 86 -7.17 4.02 1.10
N ALA A 87 -7.66 2.79 0.98
CA ALA A 87 -6.86 1.64 0.62
C ALA A 87 -6.22 1.80 -0.78
N ALA A 88 -7.00 2.30 -1.76
CA ALA A 88 -6.50 2.61 -3.09
C ALA A 88 -5.44 3.71 -3.08
N ALA A 89 -5.64 4.77 -2.29
CA ALA A 89 -4.66 5.84 -2.14
C ALA A 89 -3.33 5.33 -1.55
N ASN A 90 -3.39 4.48 -0.52
CA ASN A 90 -2.19 3.88 0.07
C ASN A 90 -1.44 2.97 -0.90
N ASP A 91 -2.16 2.23 -1.76
CA ASP A 91 -1.54 1.43 -2.81
C ASP A 91 -0.79 2.31 -3.81
N ASN A 92 -1.42 3.40 -4.25
CA ASN A 92 -0.81 4.34 -5.18
C ASN A 92 0.42 5.02 -4.58
N PHE A 93 0.36 5.47 -3.32
CA PHE A 93 1.52 6.06 -2.64
C PHE A 93 2.66 5.04 -2.53
N GLY A 94 2.37 3.84 -2.05
CA GLY A 94 3.36 2.78 -1.94
C GLY A 94 3.95 2.41 -3.30
N ASN A 95 3.15 2.28 -4.34
CA ASN A 95 3.64 1.93 -5.67
C ASN A 95 4.52 3.02 -6.28
N PHE A 96 4.07 4.27 -6.23
CA PHE A 96 4.77 5.39 -6.88
C PHE A 96 6.14 5.66 -6.25
N PHE A 97 6.22 5.70 -4.93
CA PHE A 97 7.47 6.04 -4.25
C PHE A 97 8.42 4.85 -4.12
N SER A 98 7.91 3.65 -3.93
CA SER A 98 8.74 2.46 -3.80
C SER A 98 9.39 2.00 -5.10
N GLN A 99 8.77 2.22 -6.25
CA GLN A 99 9.38 1.85 -7.54
C GLN A 99 10.66 2.66 -7.84
N ASN A 100 10.79 3.86 -7.26
CA ASN A 100 11.96 4.72 -7.47
C ASN A 100 13.16 4.35 -6.57
N ILE A 101 12.95 3.48 -5.59
CA ILE A 101 14.01 2.97 -4.71
C ILE A 101 14.53 1.59 -5.13
N PHE A 102 14.10 1.07 -6.27
CA PHE A 102 14.61 -0.15 -6.85
C PHE A 102 15.49 0.13 -8.07
N ILE A 103 16.74 -0.35 -8.04
CA ILE A 103 17.76 -0.06 -9.06
C ILE A 103 17.33 -0.49 -10.47
N ALA A 104 16.67 -1.63 -10.60
CA ALA A 104 16.23 -2.17 -11.88
C ALA A 104 14.80 -1.76 -12.26
N ALA A 105 14.18 -0.79 -11.56
CA ALA A 105 12.88 -0.28 -11.94
C ALA A 105 12.98 0.45 -13.30
N SER A 106 11.98 0.25 -14.14
CA SER A 106 11.95 0.87 -15.49
C SER A 106 12.08 2.40 -15.45
N GLY A 107 11.46 3.05 -14.46
CA GLY A 107 11.58 4.48 -14.24
C GLY A 107 13.00 4.92 -13.87
N THR A 108 13.66 4.18 -12.98
CA THR A 108 15.06 4.44 -12.58
C THR A 108 16.01 4.27 -13.76
N LEU A 109 15.84 3.20 -14.55
CA LEU A 109 16.65 2.95 -15.74
C LEU A 109 16.42 4.01 -16.83
N LEU A 110 15.16 4.42 -17.03
CA LEU A 110 14.82 5.47 -17.98
C LEU A 110 15.43 6.81 -17.58
N MET A 111 15.37 7.19 -16.31
CA MET A 111 16.01 8.41 -15.80
C MET A 111 17.53 8.38 -16.02
N SER A 112 18.17 7.25 -15.69
CA SER A 112 19.60 7.07 -15.90
C SER A 112 19.98 7.24 -17.36
N SER A 113 19.32 6.53 -18.28
CA SER A 113 19.61 6.62 -19.73
C SER A 113 19.33 8.00 -20.32
N THR A 114 18.29 8.68 -19.83
CA THR A 114 17.98 10.05 -20.27
C THR A 114 19.05 11.03 -19.82
N MET A 115 19.50 10.96 -18.57
CA MET A 115 20.58 11.81 -18.05
C MET A 115 21.88 11.58 -18.82
N GLU A 116 22.19 10.32 -19.11
CA GLU A 116 23.36 9.94 -19.88
C GLU A 116 23.31 10.50 -21.31
N SER A 117 22.16 10.44 -21.97
CA SER A 117 21.97 11.04 -23.31
C SER A 117 22.10 12.57 -23.34
N LEU A 118 21.87 13.23 -22.21
CA LEU A 118 22.05 14.68 -22.02
C LEU A 118 23.45 15.05 -21.56
N GLY A 119 24.39 14.09 -21.50
CA GLY A 119 25.78 14.32 -21.11
C GLY A 119 26.01 14.36 -19.60
N HIS A 120 25.06 13.95 -18.80
CA HIS A 120 25.18 13.88 -17.34
C HIS A 120 25.31 12.43 -16.86
N SER A 121 26.39 12.10 -16.15
CA SER A 121 26.58 10.78 -15.59
C SER A 121 25.68 10.59 -14.36
N ALA A 122 24.57 9.88 -14.51
CA ALA A 122 23.68 9.52 -13.42
C ALA A 122 23.44 8.01 -13.44
N THR A 123 24.18 7.28 -12.60
CA THR A 123 23.99 5.83 -12.47
C THR A 123 22.66 5.52 -11.80
N PRO A 124 22.03 4.37 -12.09
CA PRO A 124 20.79 3.95 -11.43
C PRO A 124 20.88 3.94 -9.90
N ILE A 125 22.04 3.60 -9.34
CA ILE A 125 22.26 3.60 -7.90
C ILE A 125 22.21 5.02 -7.31
N ASN A 126 22.76 6.01 -8.01
CA ASN A 126 22.70 7.41 -7.57
C ASN A 126 21.25 7.90 -7.52
N ILE A 127 20.47 7.59 -8.55
CA ILE A 127 19.03 7.95 -8.60
C ILE A 127 18.28 7.35 -7.43
N VAL A 128 18.52 6.06 -7.14
CA VAL A 128 17.90 5.36 -5.99
C VAL A 128 18.31 6.04 -4.68
N LEU A 129 19.57 6.30 -4.45
CA LEU A 129 20.05 6.92 -3.20
C LEU A 129 19.43 8.30 -2.97
N TYR A 130 19.27 9.12 -4.01
CA TYR A 130 18.60 10.41 -3.91
C TYR A 130 17.07 10.29 -3.80
N SER A 131 16.48 9.16 -4.16
CA SER A 131 15.04 8.91 -4.02
C SER A 131 14.64 8.41 -2.63
N ILE A 132 15.55 7.80 -1.86
CA ILE A 132 15.28 7.28 -0.50
C ILE A 132 14.69 8.36 0.44
N PRO A 133 15.27 9.58 0.54
CA PRO A 133 14.68 10.61 1.41
C PRO A 133 13.24 10.92 1.06
N SER A 134 12.88 10.95 -0.22
CA SER A 134 11.50 11.20 -0.67
C SER A 134 10.54 10.09 -0.22
N ALA A 135 10.94 8.83 -0.33
CA ALA A 135 10.15 7.69 0.12
C ALA A 135 9.91 7.75 1.64
N VAL A 136 10.96 8.04 2.43
CA VAL A 136 10.86 8.18 3.89
C VAL A 136 9.91 9.32 4.28
N ILE A 137 10.05 10.49 3.64
CA ILE A 137 9.18 11.65 3.92
C ILE A 137 7.72 11.31 3.60
N VAL A 138 7.47 10.69 2.47
CA VAL A 138 6.11 10.29 2.09
C VAL A 138 5.54 9.26 3.06
N TYR A 139 6.31 8.26 3.46
CA TYR A 139 5.88 7.32 4.49
C TYR A 139 5.44 8.03 5.77
N ILE A 140 6.21 9.00 6.26
CA ILE A 140 5.89 9.78 7.45
C ILE A 140 4.58 10.57 7.25
N ILE A 141 4.44 11.25 6.11
CA ILE A 141 3.22 12.02 5.79
C ILE A 141 2.00 11.10 5.75
N VAL A 142 2.10 9.99 5.04
CA VAL A 142 0.99 9.01 4.90
C VAL A 142 0.69 8.33 6.24
N TYR A 143 1.69 8.09 7.08
CA TYR A 143 1.49 7.59 8.44
C TYR A 143 0.55 8.50 9.24
N PHE A 144 0.81 9.81 9.28
CA PHE A 144 -0.07 10.76 9.97
C PHE A 144 -1.43 10.91 9.29
N TYR A 145 -1.47 10.89 7.97
CA TYR A 145 -2.68 10.91 7.17
C TYR A 145 -3.60 9.72 7.50
N ASN A 146 -3.06 8.52 7.63
CA ASN A 146 -3.80 7.33 8.01
C ASN A 146 -4.22 7.37 9.50
N ARG A 147 -3.37 7.93 10.38
CA ARG A 147 -3.73 8.10 11.79
C ARG A 147 -4.89 9.07 11.98
N GLN A 148 -4.97 10.13 11.18
CA GLN A 148 -6.13 11.03 11.19
C GLN A 148 -7.41 10.35 10.70
N PHE A 149 -7.28 9.41 9.78
CA PHE A 149 -8.40 8.64 9.26
C PHE A 149 -9.09 7.81 10.34
N ASP A 150 -8.33 7.24 11.27
CA ASP A 150 -8.88 6.45 12.37
C ASP A 150 -9.83 7.23 13.27
N LYS A 151 -9.63 8.54 13.41
CA LYS A 151 -10.51 9.42 14.20
C LYS A 151 -11.95 9.48 13.65
N GLN A 152 -12.16 9.15 12.38
CA GLN A 152 -13.49 9.15 11.76
C GLN A 152 -14.35 7.93 12.19
N PHE A 153 -13.75 6.95 12.83
CA PHE A 153 -14.39 5.71 13.28
C PHE A 153 -14.45 5.58 14.81
N ASP A 154 -14.12 6.66 15.54
CA ASP A 154 -14.06 6.66 17.03
C ASP A 154 -13.09 5.59 17.58
N LEU A 155 -11.95 5.37 16.89
CA LEU A 155 -10.95 4.33 17.17
C LEU A 155 -9.66 4.93 17.76
#